data_f74e05ef4b2cf7e5f09023174273e432
#
_entry.id   f74e05ef4b2cf7e5f09023174273e432
#
_cell.length_a   1.000
_cell.length_b   1.000
_cell.length_c   1.000
_cell.angle_alpha   90.00
_cell.angle_beta   90.00
_cell.angle_gamma   90.00
#
_symmetry.space_group_name_H-M   'P 1'
#
loop_
_entity.id
_entity.type
_entity.pdbx_description
1 polymer ?
#
loop_
_entity_poly.entity_id
_entity_poly.type
_entity_poly.pdbx_seq_one_letter_code
_entity_poly.pdbx_strand_id
1 'polypeptide(L)'
;VVLQCNNFEVANMGVMVPCAEILKRAKEENADIVGLSGLITPSLEEMTYVAQEMQRDEYFRERQIPLMIGGATTSRVHTAVKIAPHYDGPVVYVPDASRSVSVASSLLSDESAKKYIQELREDYARIREQHANKKAVPMISLETARKNRQMINWASYVPEKPKFIGRRVFKNFALSDIAKYVDWTPFFQTWDLAGKFPAILDDEVVGSEARKVYQDAQVMLDKLIKGQWLQADGVIAFYPANAVGDDIVLYADEARQHPLFVWHNLRQQSERPVVDGIRRPNRCLADYVAPKDSGVADYLGCFAVTTGHGVD
;
A
#
# COMPACT_ATOMS: atom_id res chain seq x y z
N VAL A 1 -3.33 23.60 5.44
CA VAL A 1 -3.13 24.48 4.26
C VAL A 1 -4.39 24.52 3.40
N VAL A 2 -4.85 23.42 2.78
CA VAL A 2 -6.01 23.42 1.86
C VAL A 2 -7.27 23.97 2.53
N LEU A 3 -7.62 23.52 3.72
CA LEU A 3 -8.74 24.06 4.50
C LEU A 3 -8.55 25.55 4.84
N GLN A 4 -7.37 25.95 5.29
CA GLN A 4 -7.06 27.33 5.60
C GLN A 4 -7.20 28.27 4.39
N CYS A 5 -6.80 27.80 3.19
CA CYS A 5 -6.99 28.56 1.94
C CYS A 5 -8.47 28.70 1.55
N ASN A 6 -9.37 27.96 2.18
CA ASN A 6 -10.81 27.96 1.92
C ASN A 6 -11.63 28.47 3.14
N ASN A 7 -11.09 29.41 3.88
CA ASN A 7 -11.73 30.12 5.00
C ASN A 7 -12.12 29.24 6.21
N PHE A 8 -11.44 28.12 6.41
CA PHE A 8 -11.55 27.35 7.64
C PHE A 8 -10.45 27.77 8.62
N GLU A 9 -10.80 28.00 9.86
CA GLU A 9 -9.85 28.12 10.95
C GLU A 9 -9.34 26.71 11.31
N VAL A 10 -8.01 26.52 11.34
CA VAL A 10 -7.42 25.18 11.53
C VAL A 10 -6.36 25.22 12.62
N ALA A 11 -6.65 24.54 13.72
CA ALA A 11 -5.66 24.25 14.76
C ALA A 11 -4.82 23.03 14.31
N ASN A 12 -3.62 23.28 13.75
CA ASN A 12 -2.71 22.22 13.36
C ASN A 12 -1.88 21.77 14.56
N MET A 13 -2.06 20.51 14.96
CA MET A 13 -1.37 19.94 16.12
C MET A 13 -0.06 19.21 15.76
N GLY A 14 0.30 19.11 14.47
CA GLY A 14 1.49 18.39 14.03
C GLY A 14 1.27 16.88 13.91
N VAL A 15 2.29 16.10 14.24
CA VAL A 15 2.33 14.65 14.05
C VAL A 15 2.49 13.89 15.36
N MET A 16 2.03 12.65 15.42
CA MET A 16 2.16 11.76 16.60
C MET A 16 1.55 12.33 17.88
N VAL A 17 0.42 13.02 17.77
CA VAL A 17 -0.26 13.65 18.90
C VAL A 17 -1.12 12.61 19.64
N PRO A 18 -0.99 12.47 20.97
CA PRO A 18 -1.81 11.56 21.75
C PRO A 18 -3.31 11.92 21.70
N CYS A 19 -4.18 10.92 21.71
CA CYS A 19 -5.63 11.08 21.69
C CYS A 19 -6.15 12.09 22.73
N ALA A 20 -5.68 11.99 23.98
CA ALA A 20 -6.10 12.89 25.05
C ALA A 20 -5.81 14.37 24.76
N GLU A 21 -4.68 14.67 24.10
CA GLU A 21 -4.33 16.03 23.70
C GLU A 21 -5.20 16.53 22.55
N ILE A 22 -5.49 15.65 21.57
CA ILE A 22 -6.40 15.97 20.45
C ILE A 22 -7.77 16.37 21.01
N LEU A 23 -8.36 15.54 21.86
CA LEU A 23 -9.70 15.78 22.40
C LEU A 23 -9.72 17.00 23.32
N LYS A 24 -8.68 17.21 24.13
CA LYS A 24 -8.53 18.41 24.97
C LYS A 24 -8.51 19.67 24.12
N ARG A 25 -7.67 19.69 23.08
CA ARG A 25 -7.53 20.86 22.20
C ARG A 25 -8.81 21.14 21.41
N ALA A 26 -9.49 20.11 20.94
CA ALA A 26 -10.77 20.24 20.26
C ALA A 26 -11.84 20.91 21.15
N LYS A 27 -11.85 20.61 22.45
CA LYS A 27 -12.74 21.29 23.42
C LYS A 27 -12.34 22.74 23.68
N GLU A 28 -11.05 23.01 23.88
CA GLU A 28 -10.52 24.35 24.12
C GLU A 28 -10.82 25.32 22.99
N GLU A 29 -10.73 24.84 21.74
CA GLU A 29 -11.01 25.63 20.53
C GLU A 29 -12.50 25.59 20.13
N ASN A 30 -13.36 24.86 20.85
CA ASN A 30 -14.75 24.60 20.42
C ASN A 30 -14.82 24.12 18.97
N ALA A 31 -13.97 23.17 18.59
CA ALA A 31 -13.84 22.70 17.22
C ALA A 31 -15.14 22.09 16.70
N ASP A 32 -15.53 22.49 15.50
CA ASP A 32 -16.69 21.95 14.80
C ASP A 32 -16.41 20.60 14.13
N ILE A 33 -15.15 20.29 13.86
CA ILE A 33 -14.71 19.04 13.23
C ILE A 33 -13.36 18.63 13.85
N VAL A 34 -13.18 17.34 14.07
CA VAL A 34 -11.86 16.73 14.37
C VAL A 34 -11.37 16.02 13.11
N GLY A 35 -10.13 16.28 12.70
CA GLY A 35 -9.51 15.65 11.52
C GLY A 35 -8.27 14.85 11.86
N LEU A 36 -8.19 13.60 11.39
CA LEU A 36 -7.05 12.71 11.55
C LEU A 36 -6.47 12.30 10.20
N SER A 37 -5.15 12.34 10.08
CA SER A 37 -4.44 11.91 8.87
C SER A 37 -3.44 10.80 9.19
N GLY A 38 -3.63 9.61 8.64
CA GLY A 38 -2.78 8.44 8.86
C GLY A 38 -1.76 8.24 7.74
N LEU A 39 -0.48 8.18 8.11
CA LEU A 39 0.61 7.91 7.16
C LEU A 39 1.12 6.46 7.24
N ILE A 40 1.09 5.86 8.42
CA ILE A 40 1.60 4.51 8.67
C ILE A 40 0.49 3.61 9.24
N THR A 41 0.61 2.30 9.06
CA THR A 41 -0.40 1.32 9.46
C THR A 41 -0.84 1.42 10.94
N PRO A 42 0.04 1.65 11.92
CA PRO A 42 -0.37 1.84 13.32
C PRO A 42 -1.36 2.99 13.55
N SER A 43 -1.36 4.01 12.67
CA SER A 43 -2.32 5.12 12.77
C SER A 43 -3.77 4.67 12.66
N LEU A 44 -4.04 3.54 12.02
CA LEU A 44 -5.40 3.00 11.86
C LEU A 44 -6.03 2.56 13.19
N GLU A 45 -5.22 1.99 14.09
CA GLU A 45 -5.65 1.60 15.44
C GLU A 45 -5.88 2.83 16.31
N GLU A 46 -4.98 3.82 16.21
CA GLU A 46 -5.12 5.09 16.92
C GLU A 46 -6.38 5.86 16.49
N MET A 47 -6.71 5.87 15.19
CA MET A 47 -7.95 6.49 14.72
C MET A 47 -9.21 5.80 15.27
N THR A 48 -9.18 4.48 15.41
CA THR A 48 -10.26 3.71 16.04
C THR A 48 -10.36 4.07 17.52
N TYR A 49 -9.23 4.19 18.20
CA TYR A 49 -9.17 4.58 19.60
C TYR A 49 -9.71 6.01 19.82
N VAL A 50 -9.35 6.97 18.97
CA VAL A 50 -9.90 8.33 19.03
C VAL A 50 -11.42 8.32 18.88
N ALA A 51 -11.97 7.55 17.94
CA ALA A 51 -13.42 7.41 17.78
C ALA A 51 -14.10 6.85 19.04
N GLN A 52 -13.49 5.85 19.70
CA GLN A 52 -13.99 5.29 20.96
C GLN A 52 -13.96 6.31 22.10
N GLU A 53 -12.90 7.09 22.21
CA GLU A 53 -12.78 8.11 23.24
C GLU A 53 -13.75 9.27 22.99
N MET A 54 -13.98 9.68 21.73
CA MET A 54 -15.04 10.65 21.37
C MET A 54 -16.43 10.14 21.79
N GLN A 55 -16.69 8.84 21.64
CA GLN A 55 -17.97 8.25 22.08
C GLN A 55 -18.13 8.22 23.60
N ARG A 56 -17.05 7.99 24.34
CA ARG A 56 -17.06 7.99 25.81
C ARG A 56 -17.23 9.39 26.39
N ASP A 57 -16.72 10.38 25.72
CA ASP A 57 -16.74 11.76 26.14
C ASP A 57 -18.08 12.44 25.79
N GLU A 58 -18.81 12.91 26.81
CA GLU A 58 -20.12 13.54 26.71
C GLU A 58 -20.13 14.74 25.75
N TYR A 59 -19.09 15.56 25.77
CA TYR A 59 -18.96 16.74 24.92
C TYR A 59 -19.02 16.40 23.41
N PHE A 60 -18.31 15.37 22.97
CA PHE A 60 -18.31 14.96 21.57
C PHE A 60 -19.56 14.18 21.21
N ARG A 61 -20.00 13.30 22.09
CA ARG A 61 -21.18 12.46 21.88
C ARG A 61 -22.47 13.28 21.75
N GLU A 62 -22.69 14.27 22.64
CA GLU A 62 -23.90 15.09 22.60
C GLU A 62 -23.90 16.07 21.44
N ARG A 63 -22.76 16.66 21.12
CA ARG A 63 -22.63 17.61 20.01
C ARG A 63 -22.50 16.92 18.65
N GLN A 64 -22.30 15.60 18.60
CA GLN A 64 -22.13 14.84 17.37
C GLN A 64 -21.03 15.42 16.48
N ILE A 65 -19.89 15.84 17.08
CA ILE A 65 -18.80 16.49 16.36
C ILE A 65 -18.25 15.54 15.30
N PRO A 66 -18.21 15.93 14.01
CA PRO A 66 -17.71 15.08 12.94
C PRO A 66 -16.25 14.71 13.10
N LEU A 67 -15.92 13.46 12.78
CA LEU A 67 -14.56 12.94 12.70
C LEU A 67 -14.20 12.67 11.24
N MET A 68 -13.27 13.45 10.68
CA MET A 68 -12.75 13.27 9.33
C MET A 68 -11.52 12.37 9.37
N ILE A 69 -11.49 11.32 8.54
CA ILE A 69 -10.42 10.33 8.44
C ILE A 69 -9.79 10.41 7.06
N GLY A 70 -8.50 10.72 7.02
CA GLY A 70 -7.72 10.82 5.78
C GLY A 70 -6.30 10.28 5.92
N GLY A 71 -5.53 10.38 4.86
CA GLY A 71 -4.12 9.96 4.79
C GLY A 71 -3.90 8.65 4.04
N ALA A 72 -2.63 8.43 3.67
CA ALA A 72 -2.22 7.39 2.72
C ALA A 72 -2.57 5.95 3.11
N THR A 73 -2.69 5.66 4.42
CA THR A 73 -3.01 4.30 4.90
C THR A 73 -4.49 4.05 5.10
N THR A 74 -5.31 5.09 4.98
CA THR A 74 -6.75 5.00 5.23
C THR A 74 -7.53 4.55 3.99
N SER A 75 -8.70 4.01 4.19
CA SER A 75 -9.62 3.67 3.10
C SER A 75 -11.08 3.79 3.56
N ARG A 76 -11.98 4.01 2.59
CA ARG A 76 -13.42 4.08 2.85
C ARG A 76 -13.95 2.81 3.54
N VAL A 77 -13.48 1.64 3.10
CA VAL A 77 -13.89 0.36 3.68
C VAL A 77 -13.41 0.24 5.13
N HIS A 78 -12.13 0.59 5.40
CA HIS A 78 -11.60 0.56 6.75
C HIS A 78 -12.35 1.52 7.68
N THR A 79 -12.58 2.73 7.23
CA THR A 79 -13.34 3.75 7.99
C THR A 79 -14.76 3.26 8.29
N ALA A 80 -15.48 2.71 7.29
CA ALA A 80 -16.84 2.23 7.44
C ALA A 80 -16.97 1.01 8.37
N VAL A 81 -15.97 0.10 8.36
CA VAL A 81 -16.00 -1.21 9.05
C VAL A 81 -15.35 -1.14 10.43
N LYS A 82 -14.27 -0.37 10.59
CA LYS A 82 -13.44 -0.41 11.79
C LYS A 82 -13.52 0.84 12.66
N ILE A 83 -13.75 2.02 12.08
CA ILE A 83 -13.74 3.28 12.84
C ILE A 83 -15.17 3.75 13.13
N ALA A 84 -15.99 3.91 12.10
CA ALA A 84 -17.35 4.46 12.24
C ALA A 84 -18.27 3.70 13.22
N PRO A 85 -18.17 2.38 13.42
CA PRO A 85 -19.01 1.69 14.41
C PRO A 85 -18.72 2.07 15.88
N HIS A 86 -17.64 2.78 16.14
CA HIS A 86 -17.21 3.14 17.50
C HIS A 86 -17.62 4.56 17.91
N TYR A 87 -18.28 5.30 17.02
CA TYR A 87 -18.73 6.67 17.32
C TYR A 87 -20.08 6.95 16.64
N ASP A 88 -21.06 7.43 17.40
CA ASP A 88 -22.42 7.73 16.91
C ASP A 88 -22.46 9.02 16.09
N GLY A 89 -21.49 9.91 16.26
CA GLY A 89 -21.31 11.09 15.43
C GLY A 89 -20.84 10.73 14.00
N PRO A 90 -20.86 11.70 13.08
CA PRO A 90 -20.42 11.46 11.70
C PRO A 90 -18.93 11.13 11.62
N VAL A 91 -18.57 9.97 11.08
CA VAL A 91 -17.20 9.59 10.76
C VAL A 91 -17.04 9.54 9.25
N VAL A 92 -16.21 10.41 8.67
CA VAL A 92 -16.19 10.61 7.22
C VAL A 92 -14.80 10.31 6.66
N TYR A 93 -14.73 9.39 5.70
CA TYR A 93 -13.51 9.16 4.94
C TYR A 93 -13.28 10.26 3.91
N VAL A 94 -12.07 10.83 3.91
CA VAL A 94 -11.61 11.86 2.98
C VAL A 94 -10.45 11.29 2.17
N PRO A 95 -10.64 11.00 0.87
CA PRO A 95 -9.64 10.32 0.05
C PRO A 95 -8.38 11.15 -0.17
N ASP A 96 -8.52 12.46 -0.27
CA ASP A 96 -7.41 13.40 -0.50
C ASP A 96 -7.68 14.78 0.10
N ALA A 97 -6.64 15.61 0.16
CA ALA A 97 -6.72 16.94 0.75
C ALA A 97 -7.68 17.88 -0.01
N SER A 98 -7.85 17.71 -1.32
CA SER A 98 -8.73 18.57 -2.13
C SER A 98 -10.21 18.34 -1.78
N ARG A 99 -10.57 17.09 -1.47
CA ARG A 99 -11.91 16.69 -1.04
C ARG A 99 -12.26 17.15 0.37
N SER A 100 -11.26 17.50 1.18
CA SER A 100 -11.50 17.91 2.58
C SER A 100 -12.40 19.15 2.68
N VAL A 101 -12.26 20.09 1.74
CA VAL A 101 -13.05 21.33 1.72
C VAL A 101 -14.53 21.06 1.48
N SER A 102 -14.86 20.28 0.44
CA SER A 102 -16.26 19.95 0.14
C SER A 102 -16.91 19.12 1.25
N VAL A 103 -16.16 18.20 1.85
CA VAL A 103 -16.64 17.39 2.97
C VAL A 103 -16.90 18.27 4.20
N ALA A 104 -15.94 19.11 4.59
CA ALA A 104 -16.10 20.02 5.73
C ALA A 104 -17.27 20.98 5.52
N SER A 105 -17.39 21.58 4.33
CA SER A 105 -18.52 22.47 3.99
C SER A 105 -19.86 21.74 4.09
N SER A 106 -19.95 20.49 3.62
CA SER A 106 -21.18 19.71 3.71
C SER A 106 -21.54 19.35 5.16
N LEU A 107 -20.57 19.09 6.01
CA LEU A 107 -20.76 18.76 7.42
C LEU A 107 -21.19 19.95 8.26
N LEU A 108 -20.75 21.17 7.91
CA LEU A 108 -21.06 22.40 8.64
C LEU A 108 -22.26 23.18 8.08
N SER A 109 -22.87 22.70 6.99
CA SER A 109 -24.03 23.34 6.39
C SER A 109 -25.33 22.92 7.10
N ASP A 110 -26.10 23.87 7.61
CA ASP A 110 -27.39 23.62 8.25
C ASP A 110 -28.40 22.88 7.34
N GLU A 111 -28.35 23.14 6.02
CA GLU A 111 -29.26 22.56 5.05
C GLU A 111 -28.81 21.17 4.57
N SER A 112 -27.53 21.01 4.28
CA SER A 112 -27.01 19.81 3.60
C SER A 112 -26.45 18.75 4.56
N ALA A 113 -26.08 19.11 5.78
CA ALA A 113 -25.42 18.19 6.74
C ALA A 113 -26.28 16.96 7.04
N LYS A 114 -27.57 17.16 7.33
CA LYS A 114 -28.47 16.04 7.65
C LYS A 114 -28.58 15.03 6.51
N LYS A 115 -28.76 15.52 5.29
CA LYS A 115 -28.85 14.68 4.08
C LYS A 115 -27.53 13.96 3.84
N TYR A 116 -26.42 14.68 3.89
CA TYR A 116 -25.08 14.13 3.70
C TYR A 116 -24.75 13.02 4.71
N ILE A 117 -25.05 13.26 5.99
CA ILE A 117 -24.82 12.27 7.06
C ILE A 117 -25.70 11.03 6.87
N GLN A 118 -26.95 11.21 6.44
CA GLN A 118 -27.85 10.10 6.17
C GLN A 118 -27.33 9.24 5.00
N GLU A 119 -26.97 9.86 3.89
CA GLU A 119 -26.40 9.16 2.72
C GLU A 119 -25.11 8.42 3.09
N LEU A 120 -24.25 9.04 3.91
CA LEU A 120 -23.03 8.43 4.43
C LEU A 120 -23.32 7.18 5.28
N ARG A 121 -24.30 7.26 6.18
CA ARG A 121 -24.68 6.13 7.04
C ARG A 121 -25.22 4.95 6.24
N GLU A 122 -26.05 5.22 5.23
CA GLU A 122 -26.61 4.20 4.33
C GLU A 122 -25.51 3.54 3.50
N ASP A 123 -24.58 4.33 2.98
CA ASP A 123 -23.44 3.82 2.23
C ASP A 123 -22.52 2.96 3.12
N TYR A 124 -22.22 3.40 4.33
CA TYR A 124 -21.40 2.62 5.27
C TYR A 124 -22.11 1.35 5.74
N ALA A 125 -23.43 1.37 5.89
CA ALA A 125 -24.21 0.16 6.18
C ALA A 125 -24.07 -0.87 5.05
N ARG A 126 -24.20 -0.42 3.80
CA ARG A 126 -24.01 -1.26 2.61
C ARG A 126 -22.58 -1.83 2.52
N ILE A 127 -21.55 -1.00 2.79
CA ILE A 127 -20.17 -1.45 2.80
C ILE A 127 -19.94 -2.52 3.88
N ARG A 128 -20.48 -2.32 5.09
CA ARG A 128 -20.38 -3.31 6.18
C ARG A 128 -21.06 -4.62 5.82
N GLU A 129 -22.25 -4.57 5.22
CA GLU A 129 -22.96 -5.75 4.76
C GLU A 129 -22.16 -6.51 3.69
N GLN A 130 -21.66 -5.81 2.69
CA GLN A 130 -20.80 -6.41 1.66
C GLN A 130 -19.53 -7.02 2.25
N HIS A 131 -18.92 -6.35 3.24
CA HIS A 131 -17.72 -6.85 3.90
C HIS A 131 -18.03 -8.08 4.77
N ALA A 132 -19.14 -8.09 5.51
CA ALA A 132 -19.58 -9.23 6.30
C ALA A 132 -19.95 -10.44 5.42
N ASN A 133 -20.50 -10.20 4.23
CA ASN A 133 -20.86 -11.23 3.26
C ASN A 133 -19.66 -11.75 2.44
N LYS A 134 -18.48 -11.10 2.51
CA LYS A 134 -17.26 -11.68 1.97
C LYS A 134 -16.91 -12.93 2.77
N LYS A 135 -17.24 -14.11 2.22
CA LYS A 135 -16.80 -15.40 2.79
C LYS A 135 -15.27 -15.36 2.88
N ALA A 136 -14.74 -15.38 4.10
CA ALA A 136 -13.33 -15.58 4.30
C ALA A 136 -12.95 -16.89 3.60
N VAL A 137 -11.93 -16.86 2.74
CA VAL A 137 -11.43 -18.08 2.10
C VAL A 137 -10.96 -19.02 3.22
N PRO A 138 -11.47 -20.23 3.32
CA PRO A 138 -11.07 -21.15 4.39
C PRO A 138 -9.56 -21.38 4.40
N MET A 139 -9.01 -21.43 5.59
CA MET A 139 -7.60 -21.79 5.78
C MET A 139 -7.48 -23.30 5.89
N ILE A 140 -6.45 -23.86 5.26
CA ILE A 140 -6.07 -25.27 5.36
C ILE A 140 -4.82 -25.44 6.23
N SER A 141 -4.59 -26.67 6.73
CA SER A 141 -3.37 -26.94 7.50
C SER A 141 -2.12 -26.75 6.63
N LEU A 142 -1.01 -26.37 7.27
CA LEU A 142 0.28 -26.22 6.58
C LEU A 142 0.71 -27.53 5.90
N GLU A 143 0.44 -28.67 6.52
CA GLU A 143 0.73 -29.99 5.93
C GLU A 143 -0.06 -30.21 4.62
N THR A 144 -1.35 -29.88 4.62
CA THR A 144 -2.18 -29.97 3.42
C THR A 144 -1.69 -29.00 2.34
N ALA A 145 -1.31 -27.78 2.71
CA ALA A 145 -0.77 -26.78 1.78
C ALA A 145 0.57 -27.24 1.17
N ARG A 146 1.45 -27.89 1.96
CA ARG A 146 2.71 -28.45 1.47
C ARG A 146 2.49 -29.62 0.49
N LYS A 147 1.49 -30.48 0.73
CA LYS A 147 1.10 -31.54 -0.21
C LYS A 147 0.60 -30.99 -1.54
N ASN A 148 -0.03 -29.80 -1.53
CA ASN A 148 -0.53 -29.11 -2.71
C ASN A 148 0.43 -27.99 -3.20
N ARG A 149 1.74 -28.14 -2.99
CA ARG A 149 2.75 -27.18 -3.44
C ARG A 149 2.85 -27.10 -4.96
N GLN A 150 3.43 -26.01 -5.46
CA GLN A 150 3.80 -25.94 -6.89
C GLN A 150 4.91 -26.95 -7.18
N MET A 151 4.68 -27.79 -8.18
CA MET A 151 5.68 -28.76 -8.63
C MET A 151 6.34 -28.26 -9.91
N ILE A 152 7.66 -28.27 -9.95
CA ILE A 152 8.49 -27.98 -11.10
C ILE A 152 9.29 -29.25 -11.43
N ASN A 153 9.36 -29.61 -12.72
CA ASN A 153 10.18 -30.75 -13.15
C ASN A 153 11.65 -30.32 -13.29
N TRP A 154 12.38 -30.39 -12.21
CA TRP A 154 13.79 -30.03 -12.16
C TRP A 154 14.71 -30.93 -13.01
N ALA A 155 14.24 -32.12 -13.41
CA ALA A 155 15.01 -32.99 -14.32
C ALA A 155 15.06 -32.44 -15.74
N SER A 156 14.09 -31.61 -16.13
CA SER A 156 14.00 -30.99 -17.47
C SER A 156 14.34 -29.52 -17.49
N TYR A 157 14.64 -28.91 -16.34
CA TYR A 157 14.95 -27.49 -16.22
C TYR A 157 16.35 -27.28 -15.66
N VAL A 158 17.19 -26.57 -16.40
CA VAL A 158 18.53 -26.19 -15.97
C VAL A 158 18.52 -24.70 -15.60
N PRO A 159 18.69 -24.34 -14.32
CA PRO A 159 18.78 -22.95 -13.93
C PRO A 159 19.96 -22.23 -14.60
N GLU A 160 19.73 -20.97 -14.99
CA GLU A 160 20.77 -20.17 -15.59
C GLU A 160 21.77 -19.72 -14.53
N LYS A 161 23.05 -19.99 -14.81
CA LYS A 161 24.14 -19.55 -13.93
C LYS A 161 24.37 -18.04 -14.06
N PRO A 162 24.35 -17.28 -12.94
CA PRO A 162 24.66 -15.86 -12.98
C PRO A 162 26.08 -15.58 -13.49
N LYS A 163 26.26 -14.45 -14.18
CA LYS A 163 27.58 -14.01 -14.70
C LYS A 163 28.60 -13.71 -13.61
N PHE A 164 28.13 -13.51 -12.39
CA PHE A 164 28.98 -13.31 -11.20
C PHE A 164 28.27 -13.78 -9.93
N ILE A 165 29.02 -14.12 -8.92
CA ILE A 165 28.54 -14.45 -7.57
C ILE A 165 28.97 -13.33 -6.62
N GLY A 166 28.14 -13.08 -5.61
CA GLY A 166 28.37 -12.04 -4.62
C GLY A 166 27.66 -10.73 -4.94
N ARG A 167 28.06 -9.67 -4.25
CA ARG A 167 27.39 -8.35 -4.24
C ARG A 167 28.11 -7.36 -5.14
N ARG A 168 27.34 -6.58 -5.92
CA ARG A 168 27.80 -5.38 -6.64
C ARG A 168 27.00 -4.16 -6.19
N VAL A 169 27.72 -3.08 -5.93
CA VAL A 169 27.13 -1.79 -5.50
C VAL A 169 27.27 -0.81 -6.65
N PHE A 170 26.19 -0.13 -6.95
CA PHE A 170 26.13 0.97 -7.91
C PHE A 170 25.86 2.25 -7.14
N LYS A 171 26.76 3.21 -7.29
CA LYS A 171 26.64 4.54 -6.68
C LYS A 171 26.36 5.56 -7.76
N ASN A 172 25.41 6.47 -7.50
CA ASN A 172 25.04 7.55 -8.42
C ASN A 172 24.81 7.03 -9.85
N PHE A 173 23.93 6.02 -9.99
CA PHE A 173 23.63 5.44 -11.29
C PHE A 173 22.95 6.49 -12.18
N ALA A 174 23.30 6.52 -13.47
CA ALA A 174 22.81 7.55 -14.37
C ALA A 174 21.28 7.57 -14.46
N LEU A 175 20.66 8.66 -14.05
CA LEU A 175 19.20 8.83 -14.12
C LEU A 175 18.67 8.72 -15.56
N SER A 176 19.45 9.15 -16.54
CA SER A 176 19.14 9.00 -17.97
C SER A 176 18.98 7.56 -18.42
N ASP A 177 19.68 6.64 -17.77
CA ASP A 177 19.57 5.20 -18.06
C ASP A 177 18.36 4.60 -17.35
N ILE A 178 18.08 5.01 -16.12
CA ILE A 178 16.89 4.58 -15.37
C ILE A 178 15.60 5.06 -16.08
N ALA A 179 15.60 6.30 -16.55
CA ALA A 179 14.45 6.91 -17.22
C ALA A 179 13.94 6.11 -18.43
N LYS A 180 14.81 5.34 -19.10
CA LYS A 180 14.42 4.47 -20.23
C LYS A 180 13.50 3.31 -19.83
N TYR A 181 13.45 2.97 -18.54
CA TYR A 181 12.72 1.82 -17.99
C TYR A 181 11.56 2.23 -17.08
N VAL A 182 11.14 3.50 -17.10
CA VAL A 182 10.01 3.97 -16.30
C VAL A 182 8.73 3.28 -16.74
N ASP A 183 8.04 2.63 -15.80
CA ASP A 183 6.65 2.20 -15.99
C ASP A 183 5.71 3.39 -15.73
N TRP A 184 5.09 3.88 -16.80
CA TRP A 184 4.18 5.02 -16.73
C TRP A 184 2.78 4.67 -16.24
N THR A 185 2.39 3.40 -16.19
CA THR A 185 1.04 2.99 -15.76
C THR A 185 0.75 3.38 -14.31
N PRO A 186 1.64 3.12 -13.33
CA PRO A 186 1.43 3.59 -11.97
C PRO A 186 1.41 5.12 -11.82
N PHE A 187 2.17 5.83 -12.67
CA PHE A 187 2.15 7.29 -12.71
C PHE A 187 0.75 7.81 -13.06
N PHE A 188 0.13 7.33 -14.14
CA PHE A 188 -1.22 7.74 -14.50
C PHE A 188 -2.26 7.37 -13.44
N GLN A 189 -2.11 6.23 -12.78
CA GLN A 189 -2.98 5.82 -11.66
C GLN A 189 -2.92 6.79 -10.49
N THR A 190 -1.74 7.37 -10.20
CA THR A 190 -1.56 8.39 -9.16
C THR A 190 -2.33 9.69 -9.48
N TRP A 191 -2.55 9.96 -10.76
CA TRP A 191 -3.35 11.10 -11.25
C TRP A 191 -4.81 10.74 -11.51
N ASP A 192 -5.30 9.61 -10.96
CA ASP A 192 -6.67 9.08 -11.15
C ASP A 192 -7.06 8.85 -12.62
N LEU A 193 -6.07 8.66 -13.49
CA LEU A 193 -6.28 8.37 -14.90
C LEU A 193 -6.25 6.84 -15.13
N ALA A 194 -7.40 6.26 -15.47
CA ALA A 194 -7.55 4.83 -15.69
C ALA A 194 -7.15 4.45 -17.12
N GLY A 195 -6.16 3.58 -17.27
CA GLY A 195 -5.71 3.06 -18.56
C GLY A 195 -4.30 2.50 -18.50
N LYS A 196 -3.91 1.78 -19.55
CA LYS A 196 -2.55 1.26 -19.68
C LYS A 196 -1.73 2.12 -20.63
N PHE A 197 -0.51 2.45 -20.25
CA PHE A 197 0.42 3.14 -21.13
C PHE A 197 0.93 2.17 -22.23
N PRO A 198 1.07 2.57 -23.51
CA PRO A 198 0.80 3.92 -24.05
C PRO A 198 -0.66 4.17 -24.48
N ALA A 199 -1.52 3.15 -24.50
CA ALA A 199 -2.87 3.25 -25.06
C ALA A 199 -3.74 4.32 -24.38
N ILE A 200 -3.47 4.63 -23.10
CA ILE A 200 -4.17 5.69 -22.36
C ILE A 200 -4.07 7.08 -23.03
N LEU A 201 -3.00 7.33 -23.79
CA LEU A 201 -2.80 8.59 -24.49
C LEU A 201 -3.80 8.82 -25.63
N ASP A 202 -4.36 7.73 -26.17
CA ASP A 202 -5.33 7.76 -27.27
C ASP A 202 -6.75 7.44 -26.82
N ASP A 203 -6.99 7.39 -25.51
CA ASP A 203 -8.30 7.15 -24.93
C ASP A 203 -9.25 8.33 -25.24
N GLU A 204 -10.50 8.02 -25.62
CA GLU A 204 -11.48 9.01 -26.04
C GLU A 204 -11.92 9.94 -24.90
N VAL A 205 -11.88 9.45 -23.65
CA VAL A 205 -12.37 10.19 -22.48
C VAL A 205 -11.21 10.89 -21.76
N VAL A 206 -10.16 10.16 -21.41
CA VAL A 206 -9.05 10.67 -20.57
C VAL A 206 -7.79 11.02 -21.36
N GLY A 207 -7.70 10.66 -22.65
CA GLY A 207 -6.47 10.80 -23.43
C GLY A 207 -5.95 12.23 -23.55
N SER A 208 -6.83 13.23 -23.62
CA SER A 208 -6.44 14.63 -23.66
C SER A 208 -5.68 15.03 -22.38
N GLU A 209 -6.22 14.70 -21.20
CA GLU A 209 -5.58 14.99 -19.92
C GLU A 209 -4.34 14.12 -19.71
N ALA A 210 -4.40 12.86 -20.10
CA ALA A 210 -3.25 11.95 -20.02
C ALA A 210 -2.05 12.48 -20.82
N ARG A 211 -2.25 12.98 -22.04
CA ARG A 211 -1.17 13.61 -22.84
C ARG A 211 -0.57 14.82 -22.15
N LYS A 212 -1.40 15.69 -21.57
CA LYS A 212 -0.93 16.88 -20.87
C LYS A 212 -0.08 16.51 -19.65
N VAL A 213 -0.60 15.65 -18.77
CA VAL A 213 0.12 15.19 -17.58
C VAL A 213 1.41 14.47 -17.96
N TYR A 214 1.39 13.68 -19.04
CA TYR A 214 2.59 13.01 -19.56
C TYR A 214 3.65 14.01 -20.07
N GLN A 215 3.25 15.06 -20.79
CA GLN A 215 4.17 16.10 -21.26
C GLN A 215 4.80 16.84 -20.07
N ASP A 216 4.01 17.21 -19.08
CA ASP A 216 4.51 17.87 -17.87
C ASP A 216 5.51 16.97 -17.11
N ALA A 217 5.20 15.68 -17.03
CA ALA A 217 6.10 14.68 -16.42
C ALA A 217 7.42 14.53 -17.21
N GLN A 218 7.37 14.53 -18.56
CA GLN A 218 8.58 14.48 -19.39
C GLN A 218 9.46 15.72 -19.17
N VAL A 219 8.85 16.91 -19.11
CA VAL A 219 9.58 18.16 -18.83
C VAL A 219 10.23 18.13 -17.43
N MET A 220 9.51 17.59 -16.43
CA MET A 220 10.05 17.47 -15.08
C MET A 220 11.18 16.43 -15.03
N LEU A 221 11.00 15.27 -15.66
CA LEU A 221 12.02 14.23 -15.72
C LEU A 221 13.30 14.74 -16.39
N ASP A 222 13.19 15.52 -17.47
CA ASP A 222 14.33 16.14 -18.14
C ASP A 222 15.07 17.14 -17.21
N LYS A 223 14.34 17.93 -16.42
CA LYS A 223 14.93 18.83 -15.41
C LYS A 223 15.66 18.03 -14.30
N LEU A 224 15.06 16.95 -13.79
CA LEU A 224 15.65 16.09 -12.78
C LEU A 224 16.97 15.46 -13.27
N ILE A 225 16.98 15.00 -14.53
CA ILE A 225 18.17 14.39 -15.16
C ILE A 225 19.26 15.43 -15.39
N LYS A 226 18.94 16.55 -16.03
CA LYS A 226 19.93 17.60 -16.36
C LYS A 226 20.45 18.32 -15.12
N GLY A 227 19.56 18.57 -14.16
CA GLY A 227 19.92 19.21 -12.88
C GLY A 227 20.59 18.29 -11.88
N GLN A 228 20.60 16.97 -12.12
CA GLN A 228 21.10 15.97 -11.17
C GLN A 228 20.51 16.17 -9.76
N TRP A 229 19.22 16.44 -9.68
CA TRP A 229 18.55 16.74 -8.41
C TRP A 229 18.46 15.51 -7.49
N LEU A 230 18.49 14.31 -8.06
CA LEU A 230 18.39 13.06 -7.35
C LEU A 230 19.62 12.20 -7.58
N GLN A 231 20.04 11.49 -6.55
CA GLN A 231 21.08 10.46 -6.64
C GLN A 231 20.45 9.09 -6.50
N ALA A 232 20.64 8.22 -7.49
CA ALA A 232 20.16 6.85 -7.49
C ALA A 232 21.26 5.88 -7.12
N ASP A 233 21.08 5.16 -6.03
CA ASP A 233 21.98 4.09 -5.60
C ASP A 233 21.29 2.73 -5.69
N GLY A 234 22.05 1.70 -5.97
CA GLY A 234 21.56 0.34 -6.01
C GLY A 234 22.59 -0.69 -5.58
N VAL A 235 22.12 -1.82 -5.14
CA VAL A 235 22.94 -3.01 -4.92
C VAL A 235 22.22 -4.21 -5.50
N ILE A 236 22.95 -5.05 -6.21
CA ILE A 236 22.49 -6.36 -6.67
C ILE A 236 23.43 -7.44 -6.14
N ALA A 237 22.87 -8.62 -5.93
CA ALA A 237 23.67 -9.76 -5.49
C ALA A 237 23.09 -11.05 -6.09
N PHE A 238 23.99 -11.98 -6.42
CA PHE A 238 23.63 -13.34 -6.82
C PHE A 238 24.38 -14.32 -5.95
N TYR A 239 23.66 -15.30 -5.43
CA TYR A 239 24.24 -16.34 -4.59
C TYR A 239 23.76 -17.72 -5.04
N PRO A 240 24.62 -18.78 -4.95
CA PRO A 240 24.15 -20.14 -5.06
C PRO A 240 23.07 -20.40 -4.03
N ALA A 241 21.98 -21.04 -4.42
CA ALA A 241 20.83 -21.26 -3.54
C ALA A 241 20.17 -22.61 -3.85
N ASN A 242 19.56 -23.20 -2.81
CA ASN A 242 18.67 -24.36 -2.95
C ASN A 242 17.53 -24.25 -1.95
N ALA A 243 16.38 -24.80 -2.31
CA ALA A 243 15.25 -24.93 -1.41
C ALA A 243 15.42 -26.10 -0.44
N VAL A 244 15.04 -25.89 0.82
CA VAL A 244 14.94 -26.92 1.85
C VAL A 244 13.57 -26.77 2.53
N GLY A 245 12.62 -27.61 2.15
CA GLY A 245 11.23 -27.43 2.59
C GLY A 245 10.61 -26.14 2.03
N ASP A 246 10.18 -25.25 2.93
CA ASP A 246 9.63 -23.94 2.55
C ASP A 246 10.69 -22.82 2.64
N ASP A 247 11.92 -23.14 2.98
CA ASP A 247 13.03 -22.19 3.11
C ASP A 247 13.96 -22.21 1.90
N ILE A 248 14.66 -21.10 1.65
CA ILE A 248 15.72 -21.01 0.66
C ILE A 248 17.04 -20.80 1.38
N VAL A 249 17.98 -21.70 1.16
CA VAL A 249 19.34 -21.64 1.72
C VAL A 249 20.27 -21.01 0.69
N LEU A 250 20.91 -19.90 1.04
CA LEU A 250 21.93 -19.23 0.24
C LEU A 250 23.30 -19.68 0.71
N TYR A 251 24.24 -19.83 -0.23
CA TYR A 251 25.61 -20.22 0.03
C TYR A 251 26.58 -19.14 -0.42
N ALA A 252 27.72 -19.06 0.27
CA ALA A 252 28.75 -18.08 -0.06
C ALA A 252 29.40 -18.35 -1.44
N ASP A 253 29.48 -19.62 -1.82
CA ASP A 253 30.18 -20.09 -3.01
C ASP A 253 29.50 -21.32 -3.65
N GLU A 254 30.02 -21.73 -4.78
CA GLU A 254 29.55 -22.87 -5.57
C GLU A 254 29.72 -24.24 -4.89
N ALA A 255 30.60 -24.34 -3.90
CA ALA A 255 30.79 -25.59 -3.15
C ALA A 255 29.57 -25.93 -2.28
N ARG A 256 28.73 -24.96 -1.95
CA ARG A 256 27.46 -25.10 -1.22
C ARG A 256 27.60 -25.87 0.11
N GLN A 257 28.79 -25.79 0.72
CA GLN A 257 29.07 -26.50 1.98
C GLN A 257 28.63 -25.69 3.19
N HIS A 258 28.78 -24.37 3.14
CA HIS A 258 28.50 -23.48 4.26
C HIS A 258 27.35 -22.54 3.92
N PRO A 259 26.19 -22.66 4.59
CA PRO A 259 25.10 -21.71 4.48
C PRO A 259 25.56 -20.30 4.87
N LEU A 260 25.33 -19.32 4.00
CA LEU A 260 25.52 -17.92 4.27
C LEU A 260 24.30 -17.31 4.97
N PHE A 261 23.13 -17.72 4.52
CA PHE A 261 21.85 -17.21 5.02
C PHE A 261 20.72 -18.22 4.73
N VAL A 262 19.74 -18.29 5.61
CA VAL A 262 18.49 -19.04 5.37
C VAL A 262 17.36 -18.05 5.29
N TRP A 263 16.71 -18.00 4.13
CA TRP A 263 15.54 -17.17 3.91
C TRP A 263 14.28 -17.98 4.19
N HIS A 264 13.66 -17.68 5.33
CA HIS A 264 12.41 -18.31 5.73
C HIS A 264 11.23 -17.75 4.94
N ASN A 265 10.44 -18.61 4.31
CA ASN A 265 9.32 -18.21 3.51
C ASN A 265 8.00 -18.73 4.06
N LEU A 266 6.92 -18.03 3.72
CA LEU A 266 5.57 -18.42 4.06
C LEU A 266 4.91 -19.12 2.88
N ARG A 267 4.22 -20.24 3.18
CA ARG A 267 3.38 -20.94 2.20
C ARG A 267 1.95 -20.42 2.25
N GLN A 268 1.32 -20.24 1.10
CA GLN A 268 -0.10 -19.92 1.02
C GLN A 268 -0.93 -21.03 1.69
N GLN A 269 -1.72 -20.70 2.69
CA GLN A 269 -2.60 -21.64 3.39
C GLN A 269 -4.09 -21.42 3.10
N SER A 270 -4.46 -20.45 2.27
CA SER A 270 -5.84 -20.31 1.81
C SER A 270 -6.24 -21.51 0.94
N GLU A 271 -7.46 -22.02 1.13
CA GLU A 271 -8.01 -23.04 0.23
C GLU A 271 -7.99 -22.54 -1.22
N ARG A 272 -7.43 -23.36 -2.11
CA ARG A 272 -7.27 -22.95 -3.51
C ARG A 272 -8.41 -23.48 -4.38
N PRO A 273 -8.90 -22.69 -5.35
CA PRO A 273 -9.96 -23.12 -6.23
C PRO A 273 -9.51 -24.27 -7.12
N VAL A 274 -10.48 -25.12 -7.47
CA VAL A 274 -10.33 -26.14 -8.53
C VAL A 274 -10.77 -25.49 -9.84
N VAL A 275 -9.90 -25.53 -10.85
CA VAL A 275 -10.17 -25.01 -12.20
C VAL A 275 -9.89 -26.15 -13.17
N ASP A 276 -10.86 -26.51 -13.98
CA ASP A 276 -10.78 -27.62 -14.94
C ASP A 276 -10.36 -28.96 -14.29
N GLY A 277 -10.88 -29.23 -13.10
CA GLY A 277 -10.59 -30.44 -12.33
C GLY A 277 -9.23 -30.44 -11.62
N ILE A 278 -8.42 -29.40 -11.77
CA ILE A 278 -7.09 -29.27 -11.17
C ILE A 278 -7.13 -28.23 -10.05
N ARG A 279 -6.75 -28.59 -8.84
CA ARG A 279 -6.60 -27.66 -7.73
C ARG A 279 -5.37 -26.78 -7.96
N ARG A 280 -5.55 -25.45 -7.92
CA ARG A 280 -4.42 -24.52 -8.00
C ARG A 280 -3.47 -24.74 -6.81
N PRO A 281 -2.14 -24.64 -7.01
CA PRO A 281 -1.19 -24.92 -5.94
C PRO A 281 -1.20 -23.85 -4.84
N ASN A 282 -0.87 -24.29 -3.63
CA ASN A 282 -0.53 -23.47 -2.48
C ASN A 282 0.95 -23.07 -2.59
N ARG A 283 1.23 -21.92 -3.16
CA ARG A 283 2.58 -21.49 -3.54
C ARG A 283 3.41 -21.01 -2.36
N CYS A 284 4.72 -21.26 -2.45
CA CYS A 284 5.77 -20.69 -1.63
C CYS A 284 6.90 -20.24 -2.56
N LEU A 285 7.67 -19.20 -2.22
CA LEU A 285 8.81 -18.78 -3.03
C LEU A 285 9.85 -19.90 -3.20
N ALA A 286 10.03 -20.73 -2.17
CA ALA A 286 10.91 -21.88 -2.23
C ALA A 286 10.55 -22.92 -3.31
N ASP A 287 9.30 -22.96 -3.76
CA ASP A 287 8.88 -23.85 -4.84
C ASP A 287 9.56 -23.54 -6.20
N TYR A 288 10.07 -22.30 -6.34
CA TYR A 288 10.69 -21.79 -7.57
C TYR A 288 12.23 -21.82 -7.52
N VAL A 289 12.80 -22.41 -6.50
CA VAL A 289 14.24 -22.66 -6.36
C VAL A 289 14.45 -24.16 -6.28
N ALA A 290 15.45 -24.68 -6.99
CA ALA A 290 15.69 -26.12 -7.05
C ALA A 290 15.90 -26.72 -5.65
N PRO A 291 15.17 -27.78 -5.31
CA PRO A 291 15.37 -28.48 -4.04
C PRO A 291 16.79 -29.01 -3.88
N LYS A 292 17.33 -28.96 -2.68
CA LYS A 292 18.69 -29.42 -2.39
C LYS A 292 18.88 -30.90 -2.74
N ASP A 293 17.87 -31.72 -2.50
CA ASP A 293 17.84 -33.15 -2.79
C ASP A 293 17.69 -33.49 -4.29
N SER A 294 17.34 -32.52 -5.14
CA SER A 294 17.32 -32.71 -6.59
C SER A 294 18.72 -32.79 -7.22
N GLY A 295 19.77 -32.35 -6.50
CA GLY A 295 21.12 -32.24 -7.01
C GLY A 295 21.32 -31.14 -8.08
N VAL A 296 20.28 -30.35 -8.38
CA VAL A 296 20.35 -29.26 -9.37
C VAL A 296 20.92 -28.01 -8.71
N ALA A 297 21.95 -27.45 -9.31
CA ALA A 297 22.53 -26.17 -8.87
C ALA A 297 21.62 -25.01 -9.31
N ASP A 298 21.16 -24.22 -8.36
CA ASP A 298 20.32 -23.05 -8.61
C ASP A 298 20.87 -21.80 -7.89
N TYR A 299 20.29 -20.66 -8.17
CA TYR A 299 20.78 -19.37 -7.70
C TYR A 299 19.64 -18.45 -7.30
N LEU A 300 19.92 -17.51 -6.38
CA LEU A 300 18.98 -16.47 -6.01
C LEU A 300 19.59 -15.11 -6.32
N GLY A 301 18.82 -14.27 -7.04
CA GLY A 301 19.11 -12.87 -7.27
C GLY A 301 18.42 -11.99 -6.23
N CYS A 302 19.17 -11.05 -5.64
CA CYS A 302 18.66 -10.07 -4.69
C CYS A 302 19.03 -8.67 -5.16
N PHE A 303 18.19 -7.68 -4.85
CA PHE A 303 18.51 -6.28 -5.07
C PHE A 303 17.92 -5.38 -4.00
N ALA A 304 18.53 -4.23 -3.83
CA ALA A 304 17.95 -3.10 -3.11
C ALA A 304 18.31 -1.81 -3.84
N VAL A 305 17.37 -0.89 -3.94
CA VAL A 305 17.54 0.37 -4.66
C VAL A 305 16.97 1.52 -3.85
N THR A 306 17.49 2.73 -4.09
CA THR A 306 16.90 3.96 -3.54
C THR A 306 15.91 4.56 -4.53
N THR A 307 14.92 5.29 -4.03
CA THR A 307 13.99 6.07 -4.85
C THR A 307 14.57 7.41 -5.30
N GLY A 308 15.77 7.74 -4.84
CA GLY A 308 16.51 8.96 -5.11
C GLY A 308 16.80 9.72 -3.82
N HIS A 309 18.10 9.92 -3.51
CA HIS A 309 18.51 10.83 -2.45
C HIS A 309 18.37 12.27 -2.95
N GLY A 310 17.93 13.20 -2.09
CA GLY A 310 17.73 14.61 -2.43
C GLY A 310 16.30 14.99 -2.82
N VAL A 311 15.35 14.10 -2.55
CA VAL A 311 13.90 14.32 -2.79
C VAL A 311 13.28 15.32 -1.78
N ASP A 312 13.94 15.56 -0.64
CA ASP A 312 13.45 16.40 0.47
C ASP A 312 13.35 17.88 0.12
#